data_abc08914418c7edce17b8e3c9ecfe560
#
_entry.id   abc08914418c7edce17b8e3c9ecfe560
#
_cell.length_a   1.000
_cell.length_b   1.000
_cell.length_c   1.000
_cell.angle_alpha   90.00
_cell.angle_beta   90.00
_cell.angle_gamma   90.00
#
_symmetry.space_group_name_H-M   'P 1'
#
loop_
_entity.id
_entity.type
_entity.pdbx_description
1 polymer ?
#
loop_
_entity_poly.entity_id
_entity_poly.type
_entity_poly.pdbx_seq_one_letter_code
_entity_poly.pdbx_strand_id
1 'polypeptide(L)'
;MQASRVSKGFTLIELMIVVAIIGILAAVAYPSYTQYITKSNRSAAQTFLLELAGKQERYMLDARTYGDFTALGMTTPTTVTKNYEVPTSTVSGPPPGYTLSITAKSGTAQATRDSACSPLTINQTGAKLPAACW
;
A
#
# COMPACT_ATOMS: atom_id res chain seq x y z
N MET A 1 -51.23 -22.39 36.40
CA MET A 1 -51.46 -22.12 34.98
C MET A 1 -50.18 -21.51 34.40
N GLN A 2 -49.44 -22.27 33.61
CA GLN A 2 -48.24 -21.75 32.93
C GLN A 2 -48.69 -21.21 31.57
N ALA A 3 -48.52 -19.92 31.33
CA ALA A 3 -48.73 -19.31 30.06
C ALA A 3 -47.57 -19.69 29.11
N SER A 4 -47.83 -20.56 28.13
CA SER A 4 -46.87 -20.85 27.07
C SER A 4 -46.63 -19.59 26.22
N ARG A 5 -45.39 -19.07 26.29
CA ARG A 5 -44.96 -18.00 25.40
C ARG A 5 -44.85 -18.59 23.99
N VAL A 6 -45.76 -18.20 23.12
CA VAL A 6 -45.65 -18.48 21.70
C VAL A 6 -44.48 -17.70 21.14
N SER A 7 -43.37 -18.34 20.84
CA SER A 7 -42.26 -17.74 20.12
C SER A 7 -42.69 -17.49 18.67
N LYS A 8 -42.78 -16.21 18.27
CA LYS A 8 -43.02 -15.84 16.87
C LYS A 8 -41.76 -16.13 16.09
N GLY A 9 -41.81 -17.04 15.12
CA GLY A 9 -40.74 -17.29 14.17
C GLY A 9 -40.70 -16.19 13.10
N PHE A 10 -39.51 -16.01 12.48
CA PHE A 10 -39.35 -15.12 11.33
C PHE A 10 -40.13 -15.66 10.11
N THR A 11 -40.70 -14.74 9.32
CA THR A 11 -41.30 -15.08 8.05
C THR A 11 -40.24 -15.20 6.96
N LEU A 12 -40.50 -16.01 5.94
CA LEU A 12 -39.60 -16.17 4.80
C LEU A 12 -39.41 -14.85 4.04
N ILE A 13 -40.46 -14.05 3.91
CA ILE A 13 -40.40 -12.75 3.24
C ILE A 13 -39.51 -11.74 4.01
N GLU A 14 -39.57 -11.74 5.32
CA GLU A 14 -38.73 -10.89 6.18
C GLU A 14 -37.24 -11.21 6.01
N LEU A 15 -36.90 -12.50 5.95
CA LEU A 15 -35.52 -12.93 5.67
C LEU A 15 -35.06 -12.51 4.26
N MET A 16 -35.92 -12.66 3.24
CA MET A 16 -35.60 -12.25 1.86
C MET A 16 -35.33 -10.76 1.74
N ILE A 17 -36.11 -9.92 2.42
CA ILE A 17 -35.90 -8.47 2.41
C ILE A 17 -34.58 -8.11 3.08
N VAL A 18 -34.25 -8.72 4.22
CA VAL A 18 -33.00 -8.46 4.92
C VAL A 18 -31.78 -8.84 4.06
N VAL A 19 -31.82 -10.02 3.43
CA VAL A 19 -30.73 -10.47 2.53
C VAL A 19 -30.58 -9.54 1.33
N ALA A 20 -31.69 -9.06 0.75
CA ALA A 20 -31.67 -8.12 -0.37
C ALA A 20 -31.03 -6.79 0.04
N ILE A 21 -31.36 -6.24 1.20
CA ILE A 21 -30.78 -4.99 1.71
C ILE A 21 -29.27 -5.17 1.97
N ILE A 22 -28.88 -6.26 2.64
CA ILE A 22 -27.46 -6.57 2.89
C ILE A 22 -26.69 -6.70 1.57
N GLY A 23 -27.25 -7.37 0.57
CA GLY A 23 -26.66 -7.51 -0.76
C GLY A 23 -26.39 -6.16 -1.44
N ILE A 24 -27.35 -5.24 -1.39
CA ILE A 24 -27.19 -3.89 -1.95
C ILE A 24 -26.11 -3.09 -1.21
N LEU A 25 -26.13 -3.12 0.11
CA LEU A 25 -25.12 -2.44 0.93
C LEU A 25 -23.71 -3.00 0.70
N ALA A 26 -23.57 -4.31 0.63
CA ALA A 26 -22.29 -4.98 0.37
C ALA A 26 -21.74 -4.63 -1.02
N ALA A 27 -22.57 -4.52 -2.04
CA ALA A 27 -22.15 -4.14 -3.39
C ALA A 27 -21.50 -2.76 -3.46
N VAL A 28 -21.91 -1.81 -2.62
CA VAL A 28 -21.32 -0.47 -2.53
C VAL A 28 -20.12 -0.44 -1.58
N ALA A 29 -20.21 -1.12 -0.45
CA ALA A 29 -19.18 -1.10 0.59
C ALA A 29 -17.90 -1.81 0.18
N TYR A 30 -17.98 -2.94 -0.53
CA TYR A 30 -16.84 -3.76 -0.91
C TYR A 30 -15.82 -3.03 -1.80
N PRO A 31 -16.19 -2.37 -2.91
CA PRO A 31 -15.22 -1.65 -3.74
C PRO A 31 -14.57 -0.49 -2.99
N SER A 32 -15.31 0.25 -2.18
CA SER A 32 -14.76 1.34 -1.37
C SER A 32 -13.72 0.85 -0.36
N TYR A 33 -14.00 -0.26 0.30
CA TYR A 33 -13.07 -0.89 1.25
C TYR A 33 -11.78 -1.35 0.56
N THR A 34 -11.88 -2.00 -0.59
CA THR A 34 -10.69 -2.47 -1.33
C THR A 34 -9.82 -1.34 -1.84
N GLN A 35 -10.41 -0.22 -2.28
CA GLN A 35 -9.67 0.98 -2.67
C GLN A 35 -8.94 1.61 -1.48
N TYR A 36 -9.59 1.67 -0.32
CA TYR A 36 -8.98 2.17 0.90
C TYR A 36 -7.75 1.36 1.30
N ILE A 37 -7.84 0.03 1.30
CA ILE A 37 -6.71 -0.87 1.59
C ILE A 37 -5.57 -0.67 0.58
N THR A 38 -5.87 -0.57 -0.71
CA THR A 38 -4.87 -0.33 -1.76
C THR A 38 -4.12 0.98 -1.54
N LYS A 39 -4.83 2.07 -1.22
CA LYS A 39 -4.23 3.38 -0.91
C LYS A 39 -3.41 3.34 0.38
N SER A 40 -3.88 2.64 1.40
CA SER A 40 -3.16 2.47 2.67
C SER A 40 -1.82 1.74 2.47
N ASN A 41 -1.82 0.66 1.70
CA ASN A 41 -0.60 -0.08 1.35
C ASN A 41 0.38 0.81 0.57
N ARG A 42 -0.11 1.61 -0.39
CA ARG A 42 0.70 2.57 -1.14
C ARG A 42 1.32 3.61 -0.21
N SER A 43 0.54 4.19 0.71
CA SER A 43 1.03 5.15 1.69
C SER A 43 2.15 4.57 2.56
N ALA A 44 2.06 3.31 2.96
CA ALA A 44 3.13 2.63 3.69
C ALA A 44 4.42 2.51 2.86
N ALA A 45 4.31 2.17 1.58
CA ALA A 45 5.44 2.10 0.66
C ALA A 45 6.08 3.48 0.42
N GLN A 46 5.26 4.52 0.25
CA GLN A 46 5.72 5.91 0.11
C GLN A 46 6.47 6.40 1.34
N THR A 47 5.91 6.14 2.54
CA THR A 47 6.57 6.50 3.80
C THR A 47 7.94 5.84 3.89
N PHE A 48 8.03 4.56 3.55
CA PHE A 48 9.29 3.85 3.56
C PHE A 48 10.30 4.39 2.53
N LEU A 49 9.86 4.76 1.32
CA LEU A 49 10.73 5.42 0.34
C LEU A 49 11.23 6.79 0.83
N LEU A 50 10.41 7.54 1.55
CA LEU A 50 10.83 8.83 2.15
C LEU A 50 11.85 8.62 3.28
N GLU A 51 11.69 7.58 4.10
CA GLU A 51 12.68 7.19 5.10
C GLU A 51 14.01 6.80 4.46
N LEU A 52 13.97 6.03 3.37
CA LEU A 52 15.15 5.67 2.57
C LEU A 52 15.82 6.91 1.96
N ALA A 53 15.05 7.85 1.43
CA ALA A 53 15.59 9.11 0.91
C ALA A 53 16.30 9.91 2.00
N GLY A 54 15.69 10.02 3.19
CA GLY A 54 16.34 10.65 4.34
C GLY A 54 17.63 9.93 4.78
N LYS A 55 17.67 8.60 4.64
CA LYS A 55 18.87 7.81 4.92
C LYS A 55 19.97 8.04 3.88
N GLN A 56 19.61 8.20 2.60
CA GLN A 56 20.52 8.55 1.51
C GLN A 56 21.23 9.88 1.77
N GLU A 57 20.49 10.89 2.19
CA GLU A 57 21.06 12.19 2.50
C GLU A 57 22.08 12.12 3.67
N ARG A 58 21.77 11.34 4.70
CA ARG A 58 22.71 11.11 5.81
C ARG A 58 23.95 10.34 5.35
N TYR A 59 23.77 9.30 4.53
CA TYR A 59 24.86 8.52 3.97
C TYR A 59 25.80 9.39 3.12
N MET A 60 25.23 10.30 2.34
CA MET A 60 25.97 11.27 1.53
C MET A 60 26.85 12.20 2.38
N LEU A 61 26.40 12.61 3.57
CA LEU A 61 27.19 13.44 4.47
C LEU A 61 28.43 12.70 4.99
N ASP A 62 28.32 11.39 5.25
CA ASP A 62 29.39 10.56 5.81
C ASP A 62 30.34 10.04 4.72
N ALA A 63 29.77 9.45 3.66
CA ALA A 63 30.51 8.75 2.62
C ALA A 63 30.84 9.60 1.38
N ARG A 64 30.27 10.80 1.27
CA ARG A 64 30.36 11.72 0.11
C ARG A 64 29.89 11.10 -1.21
N THR A 65 29.06 10.08 -1.10
CA THR A 65 28.40 9.38 -2.21
C THR A 65 27.08 8.84 -1.72
N TYR A 66 26.16 8.51 -2.62
CA TYR A 66 24.94 7.78 -2.28
C TYR A 66 25.22 6.28 -2.22
N GLY A 67 24.41 5.54 -1.46
CA GLY A 67 24.56 4.10 -1.28
C GLY A 67 23.48 3.30 -2.00
N ASP A 68 23.78 2.04 -2.30
CA ASP A 68 22.75 1.07 -2.66
C ASP A 68 21.90 0.70 -1.43
N PHE A 69 20.82 -0.06 -1.64
CA PHE A 69 19.93 -0.42 -0.54
C PHE A 69 20.64 -1.17 0.60
N THR A 70 21.61 -1.99 0.27
CA THR A 70 22.39 -2.77 1.24
C THR A 70 23.28 -1.86 2.09
N ALA A 71 23.97 -0.91 1.44
CA ALA A 71 24.85 0.05 2.11
C ALA A 71 24.08 0.96 3.09
N LEU A 72 22.80 1.24 2.81
CA LEU A 72 21.96 2.03 3.72
C LEU A 72 21.63 1.29 5.02
N GLY A 73 21.80 -0.04 5.08
CA GLY A 73 21.57 -0.85 6.28
C GLY A 73 20.13 -0.85 6.77
N MET A 74 19.17 -0.63 5.89
CA MET A 74 17.74 -0.63 6.24
C MET A 74 17.09 -1.96 5.90
N THR A 75 16.09 -2.33 6.70
CA THR A 75 15.27 -3.52 6.48
C THR A 75 13.87 -3.09 6.07
N THR A 76 13.34 -3.68 5.00
CA THR A 76 11.97 -3.38 4.55
C THR A 76 10.95 -3.91 5.56
N PRO A 77 10.04 -3.08 6.09
CA PRO A 77 9.01 -3.51 7.03
C PRO A 77 8.08 -4.57 6.44
N THR A 78 7.59 -5.48 7.27
CA THR A 78 6.66 -6.54 6.85
C THR A 78 5.34 -6.00 6.31
N THR A 79 4.91 -4.83 6.75
CA THR A 79 3.74 -4.11 6.22
C THR A 79 3.90 -3.74 4.75
N VAL A 80 5.14 -3.48 4.32
CA VAL A 80 5.49 -3.18 2.93
C VAL A 80 5.73 -4.46 2.13
N THR A 81 6.53 -5.40 2.64
CA THR A 81 6.91 -6.63 1.92
C THR A 81 5.74 -7.57 1.61
N LYS A 82 4.59 -7.41 2.26
CA LYS A 82 3.37 -8.15 1.91
C LYS A 82 2.87 -7.82 0.51
N ASN A 83 3.02 -6.57 0.08
CA ASN A 83 2.39 -6.03 -1.14
C ASN A 83 3.39 -5.46 -2.14
N TYR A 84 4.63 -5.22 -1.72
CA TYR A 84 5.69 -4.62 -2.53
C TYR A 84 6.97 -5.45 -2.46
N GLU A 85 7.77 -5.38 -3.51
CA GLU A 85 9.11 -5.96 -3.52
C GLU A 85 10.07 -5.15 -2.62
N VAL A 86 11.25 -5.69 -2.37
CA VAL A 86 12.32 -4.93 -1.69
C VAL A 86 12.71 -3.74 -2.58
N PRO A 87 12.82 -2.53 -2.01
CA PRO A 87 13.20 -1.36 -2.81
C PRO A 87 14.58 -1.50 -3.43
N THR A 88 14.73 -0.89 -4.59
CA THR A 88 16.03 -0.75 -5.24
C THR A 88 16.52 0.69 -5.10
N SER A 89 17.84 0.84 -4.94
CA SER A 89 18.53 2.13 -4.98
C SER A 89 19.53 2.10 -6.13
N THR A 90 19.25 2.87 -7.17
CA THR A 90 20.18 3.06 -8.30
C THR A 90 20.96 4.32 -8.07
N VAL A 91 22.27 4.20 -7.95
CA VAL A 91 23.19 5.33 -7.74
C VAL A 91 23.81 5.74 -9.06
N SER A 92 23.96 7.03 -9.27
CA SER A 92 24.57 7.62 -10.46
C SER A 92 25.60 8.69 -10.07
N GLY A 93 26.49 9.02 -11.01
CA GLY A 93 27.47 10.10 -10.83
C GLY A 93 28.51 10.17 -11.93
N PRO A 94 29.34 11.24 -11.98
CA PRO A 94 29.17 12.59 -11.50
C PRO A 94 28.17 13.42 -12.32
N PRO A 95 27.37 14.32 -11.72
CA PRO A 95 27.24 14.59 -10.29
C PRO A 95 26.53 13.45 -9.54
N PRO A 96 26.80 13.27 -8.22
CA PRO A 96 26.18 12.21 -7.45
C PRO A 96 24.65 12.31 -7.45
N GLY A 97 23.98 11.21 -7.67
CA GLY A 97 22.53 11.12 -7.68
C GLY A 97 22.03 9.73 -7.29
N TYR A 98 20.76 9.62 -6.94
CA TYR A 98 20.11 8.34 -6.71
C TYR A 98 18.68 8.34 -7.24
N THR A 99 18.18 7.16 -7.51
CA THR A 99 16.75 6.90 -7.70
C THR A 99 16.36 5.71 -6.85
N LEU A 100 15.46 5.93 -5.91
CA LEU A 100 14.82 4.87 -5.15
C LEU A 100 13.55 4.42 -5.88
N SER A 101 13.34 3.12 -5.97
CA SER A 101 12.19 2.54 -6.64
C SER A 101 11.62 1.38 -5.82
N ILE A 102 10.29 1.31 -5.73
CA ILE A 102 9.58 0.18 -5.15
C ILE A 102 8.44 -0.25 -6.07
N THR A 103 8.36 -1.54 -6.33
CA THR A 103 7.39 -2.12 -7.27
C THR A 103 6.38 -2.98 -6.52
N ALA A 104 5.12 -2.90 -6.90
CA ALA A 104 4.10 -3.78 -6.35
C ALA A 104 4.41 -5.24 -6.68
N LYS A 105 4.31 -6.11 -5.66
CA LYS A 105 4.69 -7.51 -5.75
C LYS A 105 3.77 -8.26 -6.70
N SER A 106 4.35 -8.94 -7.69
CA SER A 106 3.62 -9.74 -8.66
C SER A 106 2.73 -10.78 -7.97
N GLY A 107 1.53 -10.98 -8.50
CA GLY A 107 0.54 -11.90 -7.94
C GLY A 107 -0.24 -11.36 -6.73
N THR A 108 0.01 -10.14 -6.28
CA THR A 108 -0.77 -9.50 -5.22
C THR A 108 -1.92 -8.67 -5.79
N ALA A 109 -2.97 -8.47 -4.96
CA ALA A 109 -4.06 -7.56 -5.30
C ALA A 109 -3.57 -6.11 -5.49
N GLN A 110 -2.46 -5.73 -4.83
CA GLN A 110 -1.83 -4.42 -5.00
C GLN A 110 -1.33 -4.22 -6.44
N ALA A 111 -0.62 -5.20 -7.01
CA ALA A 111 -0.11 -5.12 -8.37
C ALA A 111 -1.22 -4.97 -9.42
N THR A 112 -2.38 -5.59 -9.18
CA THR A 112 -3.52 -5.52 -10.11
C THR A 112 -4.31 -4.23 -9.97
N ARG A 113 -4.61 -3.82 -8.72
CA ARG A 113 -5.49 -2.68 -8.45
C ARG A 113 -4.79 -1.33 -8.52
N ASP A 114 -3.48 -1.32 -8.35
CA ASP A 114 -2.63 -0.13 -8.27
C ASP A 114 -1.54 -0.10 -9.35
N SER A 115 -1.77 -0.78 -10.46
CA SER A 115 -0.79 -0.93 -11.56
C SER A 115 -0.31 0.41 -12.13
N ALA A 116 -1.18 1.40 -12.20
CA ALA A 116 -0.84 2.75 -12.66
C ALA A 116 0.12 3.49 -11.71
N CYS A 117 0.23 3.06 -10.46
CA CYS A 117 1.09 3.63 -9.43
C CYS A 117 2.31 2.76 -9.09
N SER A 118 2.65 1.82 -9.95
CA SER A 118 3.80 0.93 -9.77
C SER A 118 4.66 0.91 -11.03
N PRO A 119 5.99 1.15 -10.88
CA PRO A 119 6.73 1.43 -9.66
C PRO A 119 6.53 2.86 -9.10
N LEU A 120 6.65 3.01 -7.78
CA LEU A 120 6.81 4.31 -7.14
C LEU A 120 8.30 4.65 -7.07
N THR A 121 8.65 5.89 -7.44
CA THR A 121 10.05 6.34 -7.40
C THR A 121 10.20 7.70 -6.73
N ILE A 122 11.39 7.92 -6.14
CA ILE A 122 11.83 9.21 -5.63
C ILE A 122 13.34 9.34 -5.90
N ASN A 123 13.79 10.53 -6.29
CA ASN A 123 15.20 10.79 -6.55
C ASN A 123 15.78 11.87 -5.62
N GLN A 124 17.07 12.17 -5.77
CA GLN A 124 17.83 13.15 -4.97
C GLN A 124 17.29 14.59 -5.08
N THR A 125 16.52 14.92 -6.10
CA THR A 125 15.88 16.25 -6.22
C THR A 125 14.51 16.30 -5.55
N GLY A 126 14.06 15.17 -4.97
CA GLY A 126 12.73 15.01 -4.41
C GLY A 126 11.64 14.80 -5.47
N ALA A 127 11.99 14.60 -6.74
CA ALA A 127 11.02 14.28 -7.78
C ALA A 127 10.44 12.89 -7.55
N LYS A 128 9.12 12.81 -7.63
CA LYS A 128 8.31 11.64 -7.30
C LYS A 128 7.51 11.20 -8.51
N LEU A 129 7.56 9.93 -8.85
CA LEU A 129 6.81 9.37 -9.98
C LEU A 129 6.10 8.07 -9.57
N PRO A 130 4.93 7.77 -10.17
CA PRO A 130 4.09 8.67 -10.97
C PRO A 130 3.52 9.80 -10.11
N ALA A 131 3.56 11.05 -10.58
CA ALA A 131 3.18 12.23 -9.78
C ALA A 131 1.74 12.18 -9.24
N ALA A 132 0.81 11.57 -9.99
CA ALA A 132 -0.59 11.43 -9.59
C ALA A 132 -0.81 10.44 -8.42
N CYS A 133 0.23 9.68 -8.05
CA CYS A 133 0.14 8.61 -7.04
C CYS A 133 0.74 9.00 -5.69
N TRP A 134 1.39 10.14 -5.61
CA TRP A 134 2.07 10.64 -4.40
C TRP A 134 1.24 11.64 -3.61
#